data_42e6858b364bd6879833b58bf43b5924
#
_entry.id   42e6858b364bd6879833b58bf43b5924
#
_cell.length_a   1.000
_cell.length_b   1.000
_cell.length_c   1.000
_cell.angle_alpha   90.00
_cell.angle_beta   90.00
_cell.angle_gamma   90.00
#
_symmetry.space_group_name_H-M   'P 1'
#
loop_
_entity.id
_entity.type
_entity.pdbx_description
1 polymer ?
#
loop_
_entity_poly.entity_id
_entity_poly.type
_entity_poly.pdbx_seq_one_letter_code
_entity_poly.pdbx_strand_id
1 'polypeptide(L)'
;EKSARALTEHQISFDIISLDYLAGAELQEKQYSINGQNFEVLVVPYSTFLPQQGKELLSQLEQSGVRVIYLEKEIYNFDVQKELGQYQAVKFTNAYPELAVGEYMKNNVYCLMLFNENIGNTIDTELTISDGNAVYRYDAFANTLTEVSQTARLVLQPYESVVFLQGEENQVKSIAEELEAVFTEEFDRESGKKSFGTDGEMEDRTNLLPEKWKVTFADSCSYPEFIETVPTEKLDLISSITGFENKSGTVRYEGTIQLEKKDIERSIWLDLGNAYETAEVFVNGKSAGVRICKPYRFELTGLLKEGENRLAIEVTNTLGTQMRDAISHY
;
A
#
# COMPACT_ATOMS: atom_id res chain seq x y z
N GLU A 1 3.47 -3.96 23.37
CA GLU A 1 3.57 -4.69 22.09
C GLU A 1 2.26 -5.45 21.78
N LYS A 2 1.79 -6.37 22.64
CA LYS A 2 0.56 -7.16 22.39
C LYS A 2 -0.70 -6.29 22.26
N SER A 3 -0.83 -5.22 23.02
CA SER A 3 -1.96 -4.29 22.94
C SER A 3 -2.00 -3.54 21.62
N ALA A 4 -0.85 -3.00 21.22
CA ALA A 4 -0.71 -2.30 19.94
C ALA A 4 -1.04 -3.23 18.79
N ARG A 5 -0.49 -4.45 18.80
CA ARG A 5 -0.79 -5.46 17.79
C ARG A 5 -2.28 -5.79 17.70
N ALA A 6 -2.95 -5.99 18.85
CA ALA A 6 -4.38 -6.26 18.87
C ALA A 6 -5.22 -5.10 18.28
N LEU A 7 -4.82 -3.85 18.49
CA LEU A 7 -5.46 -2.70 17.87
C LEU A 7 -5.24 -2.68 16.36
N THR A 8 -4.00 -2.89 15.90
CA THR A 8 -3.67 -2.95 14.46
C THR A 8 -4.45 -4.05 13.74
N GLU A 9 -4.49 -5.26 14.32
CA GLU A 9 -5.22 -6.41 13.75
C GLU A 9 -6.73 -6.18 13.63
N HIS A 10 -7.28 -5.19 14.36
CA HIS A 10 -8.67 -4.78 14.28
C HIS A 10 -8.87 -3.41 13.61
N GLN A 11 -7.86 -2.93 12.90
CA GLN A 11 -7.91 -1.64 12.18
C GLN A 11 -8.33 -0.46 13.06
N ILE A 12 -7.88 -0.45 14.32
CA ILE A 12 -8.03 0.69 15.22
C ILE A 12 -6.76 1.54 15.14
N SER A 13 -6.91 2.77 14.69
CA SER A 13 -5.81 3.75 14.68
C SER A 13 -5.47 4.19 16.10
N PHE A 14 -4.20 4.27 16.43
CA PHE A 14 -3.75 4.64 17.77
C PHE A 14 -2.36 5.28 17.77
N ASP A 15 -2.08 6.07 18.80
CA ASP A 15 -0.75 6.57 19.10
C ASP A 15 -0.24 6.02 20.44
N ILE A 16 1.06 5.85 20.55
CA ILE A 16 1.74 5.46 21.80
C ILE A 16 2.30 6.72 22.43
N ILE A 17 1.80 7.06 23.60
CA ILE A 17 2.20 8.26 24.32
C ILE A 17 2.84 7.95 25.66
N SER A 18 3.81 8.78 26.11
CA SER A 18 4.38 8.70 27.43
C SER A 18 3.53 9.47 28.46
N LEU A 19 3.78 9.20 29.75
CA LEU A 19 3.13 9.97 30.83
C LEU A 19 3.42 11.46 30.77
N ASP A 20 4.59 11.87 30.30
CA ASP A 20 4.96 13.28 30.18
C ASP A 20 4.12 13.98 29.10
N TYR A 21 3.87 13.33 27.97
CA TYR A 21 2.94 13.85 26.96
C TYR A 21 1.51 13.90 27.48
N LEU A 22 1.09 12.87 28.21
CA LEU A 22 -0.24 12.83 28.82
C LEU A 22 -0.42 13.94 29.86
N ALA A 23 0.63 14.29 30.60
CA ALA A 23 0.61 15.38 31.58
C ALA A 23 0.41 16.77 30.93
N GLY A 24 0.80 16.90 29.65
CA GLY A 24 0.59 18.12 28.87
C GLY A 24 -0.70 18.13 28.06
N ALA A 25 -1.56 17.13 28.22
CA ALA A 25 -2.81 17.05 27.46
C ALA A 25 -3.80 18.13 27.86
N GLU A 26 -4.46 18.73 26.88
CA GLU A 26 -5.59 19.64 27.09
C GLU A 26 -6.88 18.85 27.21
N LEU A 27 -7.55 18.93 28.35
CA LEU A 27 -8.80 18.20 28.61
C LEU A 27 -9.99 18.94 28.04
N GLN A 28 -10.85 18.22 27.34
CA GLN A 28 -12.14 18.66 26.84
C GLN A 28 -13.21 17.69 27.34
N GLU A 29 -14.49 18.03 27.15
CA GLU A 29 -15.57 17.12 27.51
C GLU A 29 -15.48 15.83 26.65
N LYS A 30 -15.22 14.69 27.30
CA LYS A 30 -15.10 13.35 26.70
C LYS A 30 -13.91 13.15 25.73
N GLN A 31 -13.01 14.13 25.64
CA GLN A 31 -11.84 14.07 24.77
C GLN A 31 -10.63 14.68 25.47
N TYR A 32 -9.44 14.37 24.97
CA TYR A 32 -8.22 15.06 25.32
C TYR A 32 -7.38 15.33 24.05
N SER A 33 -6.66 16.42 24.06
CA SER A 33 -5.83 16.84 22.93
C SER A 33 -4.35 16.84 23.32
N ILE A 34 -3.52 16.31 22.43
CA ILE A 34 -2.05 16.36 22.56
C ILE A 34 -1.50 16.89 21.24
N ASN A 35 -0.78 18.00 21.28
CA ASN A 35 -0.20 18.65 20.09
C ASN A 35 -1.25 18.94 18.98
N GLY A 36 -2.47 19.28 19.38
CA GLY A 36 -3.57 19.57 18.45
C GLY A 36 -4.28 18.35 17.87
N GLN A 37 -3.90 17.14 18.27
CA GLN A 37 -4.60 15.91 17.93
C GLN A 37 -5.54 15.50 19.05
N ASN A 38 -6.79 15.18 18.72
CA ASN A 38 -7.84 14.81 19.67
C ASN A 38 -7.94 13.29 19.80
N PHE A 39 -8.14 12.82 21.04
CA PHE A 39 -8.32 11.43 21.40
C PHE A 39 -9.56 11.27 22.28
N GLU A 40 -10.33 10.20 22.04
CA GLU A 40 -11.57 9.89 22.75
C GLU A 40 -11.40 8.77 23.77
N VAL A 41 -10.39 7.92 23.57
CA VAL A 41 -10.13 6.75 24.40
C VAL A 41 -8.66 6.68 24.76
N LEU A 42 -8.39 6.36 26.01
CA LEU A 42 -7.05 5.99 26.47
C LEU A 42 -7.03 4.50 26.85
N VAL A 43 -6.17 3.72 26.20
CA VAL A 43 -5.92 2.32 26.56
C VAL A 43 -4.66 2.25 27.40
N VAL A 44 -4.79 1.79 28.63
CA VAL A 44 -3.69 1.64 29.58
C VAL A 44 -3.24 0.19 29.62
N PRO A 45 -2.04 -0.15 29.09
CA PRO A 45 -1.52 -1.52 29.14
C PRO A 45 -1.35 -2.00 30.59
N TYR A 46 -1.47 -3.31 30.79
CA TYR A 46 -1.20 -3.91 32.10
C TYR A 46 0.18 -3.53 32.61
N SER A 47 0.24 -3.03 33.84
CA SER A 47 1.48 -2.76 34.56
C SER A 47 1.34 -3.16 36.03
N THR A 48 2.36 -3.77 36.57
CA THR A 48 2.43 -4.06 38.03
C THR A 48 2.70 -2.82 38.88
N PHE A 49 3.16 -1.74 38.24
CA PHE A 49 3.46 -0.47 38.90
C PHE A 49 3.00 0.70 38.03
N LEU A 50 2.25 1.60 38.62
CA LEU A 50 1.86 2.88 38.02
C LEU A 50 2.33 4.00 38.97
N PRO A 51 3.15 4.94 38.51
CA PRO A 51 3.57 6.11 39.31
C PRO A 51 2.36 6.90 39.83
N GLN A 52 2.52 7.54 40.98
CA GLN A 52 1.43 8.34 41.60
C GLN A 52 0.90 9.43 40.64
N GLN A 53 1.80 10.13 39.97
CA GLN A 53 1.45 11.11 38.94
C GLN A 53 0.57 10.48 37.83
N GLY A 54 0.89 9.27 37.36
CA GLY A 54 0.09 8.57 36.38
C GLY A 54 -1.33 8.28 36.86
N LYS A 55 -1.48 7.84 38.13
CA LYS A 55 -2.80 7.59 38.73
C LYS A 55 -3.64 8.88 38.82
N GLU A 56 -3.02 10.00 39.17
CA GLU A 56 -3.68 11.28 39.24
C GLU A 56 -4.15 11.77 37.86
N LEU A 57 -3.30 11.64 36.83
CA LEU A 57 -3.66 11.98 35.43
C LEU A 57 -4.79 11.11 34.91
N LEU A 58 -4.75 9.80 35.12
CA LEU A 58 -5.82 8.90 34.70
C LEU A 58 -7.14 9.24 35.37
N SER A 59 -7.11 9.56 36.69
CA SER A 59 -8.30 10.00 37.41
C SER A 59 -8.87 11.31 36.89
N GLN A 60 -8.03 12.27 36.48
CA GLN A 60 -8.47 13.51 35.86
C GLN A 60 -9.16 13.27 34.51
N LEU A 61 -8.60 12.39 33.67
CA LEU A 61 -9.19 11.97 32.39
C LEU A 61 -10.57 11.33 32.59
N GLU A 62 -10.69 10.41 33.53
CA GLU A 62 -11.97 9.76 33.84
C GLU A 62 -13.01 10.79 34.35
N GLN A 63 -12.60 11.74 35.18
CA GLN A 63 -13.48 12.80 35.67
C GLN A 63 -13.93 13.76 34.56
N SER A 64 -13.13 13.98 33.54
CA SER A 64 -13.52 14.76 32.35
C SER A 64 -14.44 13.99 31.39
N GLY A 65 -14.71 12.71 31.67
CA GLY A 65 -15.56 11.83 30.86
C GLY A 65 -14.84 11.12 29.69
N VAL A 66 -13.51 11.23 29.65
CA VAL A 66 -12.70 10.43 28.71
C VAL A 66 -12.82 8.96 29.08
N ARG A 67 -12.98 8.12 28.08
CA ARG A 67 -13.02 6.68 28.28
C ARG A 67 -11.61 6.12 28.52
N VAL A 68 -11.33 5.63 29.73
CA VAL A 68 -10.09 4.96 30.07
C VAL A 68 -10.33 3.47 30.18
N ILE A 69 -9.55 2.68 29.44
CA ILE A 69 -9.64 1.20 29.41
C ILE A 69 -8.35 0.63 29.99
N TYR A 70 -8.45 -0.06 31.11
CA TYR A 70 -7.34 -0.75 31.73
C TYR A 70 -7.27 -2.19 31.23
N LEU A 71 -6.17 -2.57 30.61
CA LEU A 71 -5.96 -3.93 30.14
C LEU A 71 -5.48 -4.80 31.28
N GLU A 72 -6.03 -6.02 31.34
CA GLU A 72 -5.56 -7.05 32.25
C GLU A 72 -4.26 -7.70 31.78
N LYS A 73 -3.61 -8.47 32.65
CA LYS A 73 -2.37 -9.21 32.32
C LYS A 73 -2.56 -10.14 31.13
N GLU A 74 -3.72 -10.76 31.02
CA GLU A 74 -4.11 -11.65 29.94
C GLU A 74 -4.94 -10.87 28.89
N ILE A 75 -4.24 -10.22 27.97
CA ILE A 75 -4.86 -9.40 26.91
C ILE A 75 -5.85 -10.18 26.02
N TYR A 76 -5.72 -11.51 25.96
CA TYR A 76 -6.61 -12.36 25.17
C TYR A 76 -8.08 -12.30 25.61
N ASN A 77 -8.37 -11.78 26.83
CA ASN A 77 -9.73 -11.54 27.32
C ASN A 77 -10.29 -10.18 26.90
N PHE A 78 -9.50 -9.33 26.23
CA PHE A 78 -9.94 -8.03 25.77
C PHE A 78 -10.53 -8.16 24.35
N ASP A 79 -11.83 -8.00 24.23
CA ASP A 79 -12.54 -7.99 22.96
C ASP A 79 -12.46 -6.61 22.32
N VAL A 80 -11.45 -6.42 21.46
CA VAL A 80 -11.18 -5.13 20.78
C VAL A 80 -12.41 -4.69 19.97
N GLN A 81 -13.03 -5.58 19.22
CA GLN A 81 -14.16 -5.25 18.36
C GLN A 81 -15.36 -4.77 19.18
N LYS A 82 -15.67 -5.43 20.28
CA LYS A 82 -16.76 -5.05 21.17
C LYS A 82 -16.50 -3.71 21.85
N GLU A 83 -15.27 -3.52 22.33
CA GLU A 83 -14.92 -2.35 23.14
C GLU A 83 -14.56 -1.12 22.31
N LEU A 84 -13.94 -1.30 21.17
CA LEU A 84 -13.39 -0.22 20.37
C LEU A 84 -13.89 -0.16 18.93
N GLY A 85 -14.68 -1.12 18.45
CA GLY A 85 -15.16 -1.17 17.07
C GLY A 85 -15.94 0.05 16.61
N GLN A 86 -16.53 0.84 17.54
CA GLN A 86 -17.20 2.10 17.22
C GLN A 86 -16.22 3.21 16.80
N TYR A 87 -14.93 3.09 17.15
CA TYR A 87 -13.87 4.05 16.83
C TYR A 87 -13.10 3.67 15.56
N GLN A 88 -13.49 2.59 14.87
CA GLN A 88 -12.95 2.29 13.56
C GLN A 88 -13.42 3.35 12.56
N ALA A 89 -12.49 4.04 11.94
CA ALA A 89 -12.78 5.01 10.88
C ALA A 89 -13.32 4.34 9.62
N VAL A 90 -12.95 3.08 9.42
CA VAL A 90 -13.32 2.29 8.26
C VAL A 90 -13.97 0.99 8.70
N LYS A 91 -15.14 0.70 8.16
CA LYS A 91 -15.86 -0.54 8.45
C LYS A 91 -15.60 -1.57 7.36
N PHE A 92 -15.20 -2.75 7.80
CA PHE A 92 -15.00 -3.92 6.96
C PHE A 92 -16.01 -5.00 7.32
N THR A 93 -16.31 -5.88 6.35
CA THR A 93 -17.22 -7.01 6.58
C THR A 93 -16.62 -8.00 7.59
N ASN A 94 -15.30 -8.16 7.60
CA ASN A 94 -14.56 -9.03 8.52
C ASN A 94 -13.30 -8.30 9.02
N ALA A 95 -12.72 -8.78 10.12
CA ALA A 95 -11.39 -8.33 10.55
C ALA A 95 -10.32 -8.93 9.64
N TYR A 96 -9.34 -8.12 9.27
CA TYR A 96 -8.21 -8.52 8.44
C TYR A 96 -6.90 -8.18 9.17
N PRO A 97 -6.33 -9.14 9.93
CA PRO A 97 -5.12 -8.89 10.73
C PRO A 97 -3.93 -8.33 9.94
N GLU A 98 -3.89 -8.64 8.64
CA GLU A 98 -2.82 -8.19 7.73
C GLU A 98 -3.16 -6.89 6.97
N LEU A 99 -4.29 -6.26 7.27
CA LEU A 99 -4.64 -4.96 6.69
C LEU A 99 -4.21 -3.83 7.63
N ALA A 100 -3.13 -3.17 7.28
CA ALA A 100 -2.69 -1.97 7.98
C ALA A 100 -3.51 -0.76 7.54
N VAL A 101 -3.87 0.08 8.50
CA VAL A 101 -4.63 1.32 8.29
C VAL A 101 -3.83 2.50 8.81
N GLY A 102 -3.61 3.50 7.98
CA GLY A 102 -3.03 4.78 8.34
C GLY A 102 -4.02 5.91 8.09
N GLU A 103 -4.19 6.78 9.07
CA GLU A 103 -5.16 7.86 9.04
C GLU A 103 -4.53 9.19 9.45
N TYR A 104 -4.83 10.25 8.74
CA TYR A 104 -4.44 11.60 9.15
C TYR A 104 -5.32 12.66 8.48
N MET A 105 -5.29 13.88 9.02
CA MET A 105 -5.96 15.04 8.46
C MET A 105 -4.95 15.97 7.80
N LYS A 106 -5.22 16.42 6.59
CA LYS A 106 -4.47 17.47 5.90
C LYS A 106 -5.46 18.49 5.33
N ASN A 107 -5.36 19.76 5.75
CA ASN A 107 -6.21 20.85 5.24
C ASN A 107 -7.72 20.53 5.29
N ASN A 108 -8.18 19.91 6.36
CA ASN A 108 -9.55 19.40 6.56
C ASN A 108 -9.96 18.29 5.59
N VAL A 109 -9.03 17.67 4.89
CA VAL A 109 -9.26 16.45 4.13
C VAL A 109 -8.77 15.27 4.95
N TYR A 110 -9.65 14.30 5.15
CA TYR A 110 -9.32 13.04 5.77
C TYR A 110 -8.58 12.15 4.76
N CYS A 111 -7.39 11.71 5.14
CA CYS A 111 -6.54 10.85 4.34
C CYS A 111 -6.50 9.46 4.98
N LEU A 112 -6.91 8.46 4.23
CA LEU A 112 -6.94 7.07 4.64
C LEU A 112 -6.03 6.26 3.71
N MET A 113 -5.03 5.60 4.27
CA MET A 113 -4.19 4.65 3.56
C MET A 113 -4.46 3.24 4.07
N LEU A 114 -4.71 2.32 3.17
CA LEU A 114 -4.85 0.90 3.44
C LEU A 114 -3.70 0.15 2.76
N PHE A 115 -3.11 -0.80 3.47
CA PHE A 115 -1.99 -1.59 2.96
C PHE A 115 -2.15 -3.06 3.34
N ASN A 116 -2.10 -3.93 2.34
CA ASN A 116 -2.13 -5.38 2.55
C ASN A 116 -0.71 -5.88 2.88
N GLU A 117 -0.42 -6.15 4.16
CA GLU A 117 0.86 -6.69 4.62
C GLU A 117 1.03 -8.18 4.33
N ASN A 118 0.00 -8.87 3.86
CA ASN A 118 0.09 -10.30 3.56
C ASN A 118 1.01 -10.55 2.36
N ILE A 119 1.87 -11.54 2.48
CA ILE A 119 2.87 -11.87 1.45
C ILE A 119 2.32 -12.73 0.30
N GLY A 120 1.16 -13.36 0.47
CA GLY A 120 0.62 -14.32 -0.48
C GLY A 120 -0.87 -14.23 -0.75
N ASN A 121 -1.65 -13.61 0.15
CA ASN A 121 -3.11 -13.59 0.05
C ASN A 121 -3.64 -12.22 -0.37
N THR A 122 -4.58 -12.23 -1.30
CA THR A 122 -5.37 -11.05 -1.66
C THR A 122 -6.43 -10.80 -0.60
N ILE A 123 -6.60 -9.54 -0.20
CA ILE A 123 -7.74 -9.09 0.59
C ILE A 123 -8.84 -8.69 -0.38
N ASP A 124 -10.01 -9.32 -0.25
CA ASP A 124 -11.22 -9.01 -1.02
C ASP A 124 -12.37 -8.79 -0.03
N THR A 125 -12.82 -7.56 0.12
CA THR A 125 -13.78 -7.16 1.14
C THR A 125 -14.66 -6.01 0.68
N GLU A 126 -15.75 -5.79 1.41
CA GLU A 126 -16.51 -4.56 1.29
C GLU A 126 -16.00 -3.55 2.31
N LEU A 127 -15.72 -2.35 1.83
CA LEU A 127 -15.25 -1.21 2.60
C LEU A 127 -16.33 -0.16 2.66
N THR A 128 -16.59 0.40 3.84
CA THR A 128 -17.42 1.60 4.01
C THR A 128 -16.62 2.68 4.73
N ILE A 129 -16.41 3.81 4.05
CA ILE A 129 -15.82 5.02 4.60
C ILE A 129 -16.98 5.96 4.96
N SER A 130 -17.17 6.24 6.24
CA SER A 130 -18.39 6.86 6.74
C SER A 130 -18.18 8.25 7.30
N ASP A 131 -18.59 9.31 6.57
CA ASP A 131 -18.96 10.59 7.20
C ASP A 131 -19.84 11.49 6.33
N GLY A 132 -20.25 11.02 5.15
CA GLY A 132 -21.17 11.75 4.26
C GLY A 132 -20.51 12.61 3.20
N ASN A 133 -19.20 12.85 3.24
CA ASN A 133 -18.47 13.60 2.22
C ASN A 133 -18.09 12.73 1.02
N ALA A 134 -17.77 13.37 -0.11
CA ALA A 134 -17.25 12.67 -1.28
C ALA A 134 -15.92 11.96 -0.98
N VAL A 135 -15.74 10.79 -1.55
CA VAL A 135 -14.54 9.97 -1.39
C VAL A 135 -13.83 9.88 -2.74
N TYR A 136 -12.54 10.08 -2.72
CA TYR A 136 -11.67 10.00 -3.90
C TYR A 136 -10.57 8.99 -3.66
N ARG A 137 -10.38 8.08 -4.62
CA ARG A 137 -9.19 7.23 -4.65
C ARG A 137 -8.05 7.99 -5.30
N TYR A 138 -6.89 7.99 -4.66
CA TYR A 138 -5.65 8.52 -5.22
C TYR A 138 -4.75 7.41 -5.70
N ASP A 139 -4.41 7.41 -6.99
CA ASP A 139 -3.38 6.57 -7.58
C ASP A 139 -2.06 7.35 -7.64
N ALA A 140 -1.12 6.98 -6.76
CA ALA A 140 0.17 7.67 -6.67
C ALA A 140 1.11 7.39 -7.86
N PHE A 141 0.93 6.29 -8.59
CA PHE A 141 1.74 5.98 -9.76
C PHE A 141 1.28 6.73 -11.01
N ALA A 142 -0.03 6.81 -11.19
CA ALA A 142 -0.63 7.58 -12.31
C ALA A 142 -0.79 9.07 -11.96
N ASN A 143 -0.66 9.44 -10.70
CA ASN A 143 -0.94 10.76 -10.16
C ASN A 143 -2.36 11.22 -10.51
N THR A 144 -3.35 10.35 -10.24
CA THR A 144 -4.75 10.60 -10.58
C THR A 144 -5.65 10.47 -9.36
N LEU A 145 -6.74 11.24 -9.35
CA LEU A 145 -7.81 11.17 -8.37
C LEU A 145 -9.11 10.77 -9.08
N THR A 146 -9.76 9.74 -8.56
CA THR A 146 -11.03 9.25 -9.09
C THR A 146 -12.07 9.28 -7.99
N GLU A 147 -13.21 9.93 -8.21
CA GLU A 147 -14.33 9.90 -7.26
C GLU A 147 -14.91 8.48 -7.19
N VAL A 148 -15.20 8.03 -5.98
CA VAL A 148 -15.65 6.68 -5.72
C VAL A 148 -16.84 6.66 -4.76
N SER A 149 -17.57 5.54 -4.71
CA SER A 149 -18.66 5.35 -3.78
C SER A 149 -18.14 5.22 -2.33
N GLN A 150 -18.89 5.73 -1.36
CA GLN A 150 -18.57 5.58 0.07
C GLN A 150 -18.57 4.10 0.52
N THR A 151 -19.35 3.28 -0.14
CA THR A 151 -19.32 1.82 0.05
C THR A 151 -18.92 1.17 -1.24
N ALA A 152 -17.86 0.38 -1.19
CA ALA A 152 -17.34 -0.27 -2.36
C ALA A 152 -16.57 -1.57 -2.03
N ARG A 153 -16.42 -2.43 -3.03
CA ARG A 153 -15.56 -3.59 -2.94
C ARG A 153 -14.10 -3.13 -2.99
N LEU A 154 -13.31 -3.52 -2.00
CA LEU A 154 -11.86 -3.34 -1.93
C LEU A 154 -11.17 -4.66 -2.28
N VAL A 155 -10.30 -4.64 -3.27
CA VAL A 155 -9.43 -5.76 -3.62
C VAL A 155 -7.99 -5.28 -3.55
N LEU A 156 -7.21 -5.81 -2.63
CA LEU A 156 -5.79 -5.51 -2.47
C LEU A 156 -4.96 -6.77 -2.64
N GLN A 157 -4.09 -6.78 -3.63
CA GLN A 157 -3.11 -7.84 -3.82
C GLN A 157 -2.07 -7.82 -2.69
N PRO A 158 -1.27 -8.88 -2.49
CA PRO A 158 -0.15 -8.84 -1.57
C PRO A 158 0.74 -7.61 -1.78
N TYR A 159 1.05 -6.89 -0.70
CA TYR A 159 1.84 -5.64 -0.69
C TYR A 159 1.24 -4.47 -1.49
N GLU A 160 -0.03 -4.54 -1.85
CA GLU A 160 -0.71 -3.42 -2.48
C GLU A 160 -1.22 -2.44 -1.43
N SER A 161 -1.12 -1.15 -1.75
CA SER A 161 -1.70 -0.06 -0.97
C SER A 161 -2.70 0.73 -1.80
N VAL A 162 -3.64 1.37 -1.11
CA VAL A 162 -4.57 2.32 -1.69
C VAL A 162 -4.69 3.52 -0.77
N VAL A 163 -4.84 4.70 -1.35
CA VAL A 163 -5.07 5.94 -0.62
C VAL A 163 -6.44 6.49 -1.00
N PHE A 164 -7.22 6.85 0.02
CA PHE A 164 -8.47 7.57 -0.15
C PHE A 164 -8.36 8.95 0.48
N LEU A 165 -8.94 9.94 -0.20
CA LEU A 165 -9.11 11.29 0.31
C LEU A 165 -10.61 11.53 0.47
N GLN A 166 -11.03 12.06 1.63
CA GLN A 166 -12.42 12.37 1.91
C GLN A 166 -12.55 13.79 2.44
N GLY A 167 -13.45 14.57 1.84
CA GLY A 167 -13.65 15.95 2.20
C GLY A 167 -14.56 16.69 1.22
N GLU A 168 -14.67 17.99 1.41
CA GLU A 168 -15.34 18.83 0.41
C GLU A 168 -14.54 18.87 -0.89
N GLU A 169 -15.23 18.87 -2.02
CA GLU A 169 -14.61 18.80 -3.35
C GLU A 169 -13.50 19.83 -3.58
N ASN A 170 -13.74 21.08 -3.15
CA ASN A 170 -12.76 22.16 -3.30
C ASN A 170 -11.47 21.92 -2.47
N GLN A 171 -11.61 21.32 -1.29
CA GLN A 171 -10.46 20.99 -0.43
C GLN A 171 -9.64 19.84 -1.03
N VAL A 172 -10.32 18.81 -1.54
CA VAL A 172 -9.66 17.68 -2.22
C VAL A 172 -8.99 18.16 -3.51
N LYS A 173 -9.63 19.05 -4.28
CA LYS A 173 -9.01 19.66 -5.47
C LYS A 173 -7.75 20.47 -5.12
N SER A 174 -7.75 21.21 -4.01
CA SER A 174 -6.55 21.93 -3.56
C SER A 174 -5.39 20.98 -3.25
N ILE A 175 -5.66 19.81 -2.64
CA ILE A 175 -4.62 18.78 -2.44
C ILE A 175 -4.17 18.21 -3.78
N ALA A 176 -5.09 17.96 -4.71
CA ALA A 176 -4.75 17.46 -6.04
C ALA A 176 -3.85 18.45 -6.80
N GLU A 177 -4.12 19.76 -6.70
CA GLU A 177 -3.26 20.80 -7.28
C GLU A 177 -1.86 20.81 -6.66
N GLU A 178 -1.74 20.66 -5.33
CA GLU A 178 -0.44 20.51 -4.67
C GLU A 178 0.34 19.29 -5.17
N LEU A 179 -0.37 18.20 -5.50
CA LEU A 179 0.21 16.95 -6.00
C LEU A 179 0.36 16.95 -7.53
N GLU A 180 -0.12 17.99 -8.22
CA GLU A 180 -0.24 18.02 -9.69
C GLU A 180 -1.06 16.82 -10.24
N ALA A 181 -2.02 16.33 -9.45
CA ALA A 181 -2.81 15.17 -9.79
C ALA A 181 -3.96 15.51 -10.77
N VAL A 182 -4.22 14.61 -11.70
CA VAL A 182 -5.30 14.73 -12.68
C VAL A 182 -6.55 14.05 -12.15
N PHE A 183 -7.70 14.76 -12.16
CA PHE A 183 -9.01 14.16 -11.90
C PHE A 183 -9.43 13.31 -13.09
N THR A 184 -9.81 12.08 -12.82
CA THR A 184 -10.40 11.18 -13.81
C THR A 184 -11.85 10.91 -13.42
N GLU A 185 -12.77 11.18 -14.37
CA GLU A 185 -14.18 10.81 -14.23
C GLU A 185 -14.36 9.38 -14.76
N GLU A 186 -14.12 8.39 -13.92
CA GLU A 186 -14.61 7.04 -14.18
C GLU A 186 -15.76 6.71 -13.23
N PHE A 187 -16.93 7.17 -13.59
CA PHE A 187 -18.16 6.80 -12.90
C PHE A 187 -18.95 5.83 -13.76
N ASP A 188 -18.87 4.55 -13.45
CA ASP A 188 -19.80 3.56 -14.00
C ASP A 188 -21.15 3.64 -13.30
N ARG A 189 -22.10 4.28 -13.96
CA ARG A 189 -23.46 4.50 -13.46
C ARG A 189 -24.32 3.22 -13.43
N GLU A 190 -23.90 2.13 -14.07
CA GLU A 190 -24.77 0.96 -14.28
C GLU A 190 -24.64 -0.13 -13.21
N SER A 191 -23.52 -0.26 -12.49
CA SER A 191 -23.34 -1.37 -11.56
C SER A 191 -23.51 -1.04 -10.07
N GLY A 192 -23.45 0.22 -9.66
CA GLY A 192 -23.60 0.64 -8.24
C GLY A 192 -22.60 0.03 -7.25
N LYS A 193 -21.67 -0.80 -7.72
CA LYS A 193 -20.61 -1.42 -6.93
C LYS A 193 -19.33 -1.43 -7.75
N LYS A 194 -18.35 -0.60 -7.35
CA LYS A 194 -16.99 -0.68 -7.89
C LYS A 194 -16.08 -1.42 -6.93
N SER A 195 -15.14 -2.21 -7.45
CA SER A 195 -14.00 -2.72 -6.69
C SER A 195 -12.87 -1.71 -6.75
N PHE A 196 -12.25 -1.43 -5.60
CA PHE A 196 -11.02 -0.69 -5.49
C PHE A 196 -9.86 -1.68 -5.40
N GLY A 197 -8.77 -1.35 -5.98
CA GLY A 197 -7.62 -2.21 -6.14
C GLY A 197 -7.16 -2.14 -7.58
N THR A 198 -6.13 -2.87 -7.93
CA THR A 198 -5.74 -3.05 -9.32
C THR A 198 -6.91 -3.63 -10.08
N ASP A 199 -7.51 -2.83 -10.94
CA ASP A 199 -8.75 -3.10 -11.61
C ASP A 199 -8.81 -4.46 -12.29
N GLY A 200 -9.96 -5.08 -12.07
CA GLY A 200 -10.49 -6.13 -12.91
C GLY A 200 -9.82 -7.46 -12.68
N GLU A 201 -10.60 -8.47 -12.48
CA GLU A 201 -10.26 -9.79 -12.90
C GLU A 201 -9.61 -9.68 -14.27
N MET A 202 -8.31 -10.01 -14.39
CA MET A 202 -7.68 -10.16 -15.69
C MET A 202 -8.39 -11.32 -16.38
N GLU A 203 -9.43 -10.99 -17.14
CA GLU A 203 -10.38 -11.96 -17.69
C GLU A 203 -9.73 -12.93 -18.69
N ASP A 204 -8.57 -12.57 -19.27
CA ASP A 204 -7.85 -13.43 -20.20
C ASP A 204 -6.34 -13.35 -19.98
N ARG A 205 -5.77 -14.30 -19.25
CA ARG A 205 -4.31 -14.49 -19.21
C ARG A 205 -3.84 -15.14 -20.49
N THR A 206 -3.53 -14.34 -21.48
CA THR A 206 -2.87 -14.80 -22.70
C THR A 206 -1.35 -14.75 -22.53
N ASN A 207 -0.65 -15.83 -22.87
CA ASN A 207 0.81 -15.85 -22.84
C ASN A 207 1.34 -15.28 -24.16
N LEU A 208 1.41 -13.94 -24.24
CA LEU A 208 1.96 -13.21 -25.38
C LEU A 208 3.43 -12.81 -25.17
N LEU A 209 4.09 -13.39 -24.18
CA LEU A 209 5.48 -13.07 -23.86
C LEU A 209 6.45 -13.63 -24.92
N PRO A 210 7.64 -13.02 -25.08
CA PRO A 210 8.70 -13.56 -25.90
C PRO A 210 9.06 -15.00 -25.50
N GLU A 211 9.24 -15.88 -26.47
CA GLU A 211 9.70 -17.26 -26.20
C GLU A 211 11.12 -17.29 -25.65
N LYS A 212 11.93 -16.31 -26.05
CA LYS A 212 13.32 -16.16 -25.64
C LYS A 212 13.64 -14.72 -25.32
N TRP A 213 14.46 -14.56 -24.29
CA TRP A 213 14.94 -13.26 -23.83
C TRP A 213 16.44 -13.13 -24.03
N LYS A 214 16.89 -11.99 -24.51
CA LYS A 214 18.27 -11.57 -24.37
C LYS A 214 18.41 -10.93 -22.99
N VAL A 215 19.28 -11.49 -22.14
CA VAL A 215 19.43 -11.03 -20.76
C VAL A 215 20.82 -10.44 -20.57
N THR A 216 20.86 -9.22 -20.06
CA THR A 216 22.09 -8.48 -19.78
C THR A 216 22.05 -7.89 -18.39
N PHE A 217 23.22 -7.58 -17.85
CA PHE A 217 23.38 -7.05 -16.49
C PHE A 217 24.28 -5.80 -16.51
N ALA A 218 23.93 -4.86 -15.64
CA ALA A 218 24.74 -3.72 -15.30
C ALA A 218 24.79 -3.55 -13.76
N ASP A 219 25.97 -3.40 -13.21
CA ASP A 219 26.14 -2.98 -11.83
C ASP A 219 25.93 -1.45 -11.67
N SER A 220 26.01 -0.95 -10.45
CA SER A 220 25.81 0.47 -10.17
C SER A 220 26.87 1.39 -10.80
N CYS A 221 28.02 0.84 -11.23
CA CYS A 221 29.08 1.61 -11.86
C CYS A 221 28.94 1.66 -13.39
N SER A 222 28.40 0.59 -13.97
CA SER A 222 28.23 0.46 -15.42
C SER A 222 26.85 0.93 -15.92
N TYR A 223 25.85 0.96 -15.05
CA TYR A 223 24.50 1.43 -15.44
C TYR A 223 24.53 2.87 -15.97
N PRO A 224 23.85 3.20 -17.08
CA PRO A 224 22.89 2.38 -17.84
C PRO A 224 23.48 1.51 -18.97
N GLU A 225 24.78 1.26 -18.97
CA GLU A 225 25.44 0.43 -19.98
C GLU A 225 25.41 -1.04 -19.56
N PHE A 226 24.59 -1.85 -20.24
CA PHE A 226 24.44 -3.29 -19.98
C PHE A 226 25.53 -4.09 -20.72
N ILE A 227 26.70 -4.17 -20.13
CA ILE A 227 27.90 -4.74 -20.76
C ILE A 227 28.08 -6.24 -20.52
N GLU A 228 27.44 -6.80 -19.52
CA GLU A 228 27.59 -8.20 -19.14
C GLU A 228 26.41 -9.03 -19.63
N THR A 229 26.66 -10.13 -20.37
CA THR A 229 25.62 -11.05 -20.82
C THR A 229 25.34 -12.08 -19.74
N VAL A 230 24.06 -12.25 -19.36
CA VAL A 230 23.61 -13.28 -18.43
C VAL A 230 23.30 -14.56 -19.21
N PRO A 231 23.82 -15.74 -18.80
CA PRO A 231 23.66 -16.99 -19.54
C PRO A 231 22.29 -17.64 -19.32
N THR A 232 21.21 -16.90 -19.63
CA THR A 232 19.82 -17.38 -19.62
C THR A 232 19.04 -16.73 -20.76
N GLU A 233 18.01 -17.43 -21.23
CA GLU A 233 17.04 -16.91 -22.21
C GLU A 233 15.62 -16.80 -21.59
N LYS A 234 15.51 -16.91 -20.25
CA LYS A 234 14.25 -16.93 -19.53
C LYS A 234 14.20 -15.80 -18.51
N LEU A 235 12.98 -15.49 -18.07
CA LEU A 235 12.73 -14.63 -16.90
C LEU A 235 12.97 -15.45 -15.63
N ASP A 236 14.22 -15.44 -15.16
CA ASP A 236 14.64 -16.18 -13.97
C ASP A 236 15.16 -15.23 -12.91
N LEU A 237 15.16 -15.68 -11.66
CA LEU A 237 15.78 -14.96 -10.56
C LEU A 237 17.31 -14.95 -10.79
N ILE A 238 17.90 -13.77 -10.93
CA ILE A 238 19.34 -13.63 -11.24
C ILE A 238 20.24 -14.39 -10.24
N SER A 239 19.87 -14.40 -8.95
CA SER A 239 20.63 -15.12 -7.92
C SER A 239 20.57 -16.65 -8.06
N SER A 240 19.75 -17.20 -8.97
CA SER A 240 19.73 -18.63 -9.30
C SER A 240 20.65 -18.97 -10.46
N ILE A 241 21.27 -17.98 -11.10
CA ILE A 241 22.08 -18.16 -12.31
C ILE A 241 23.56 -18.22 -11.91
N THR A 242 24.24 -19.27 -12.36
CA THR A 242 25.65 -19.50 -12.07
C THR A 242 26.53 -18.33 -12.47
N GLY A 243 27.28 -17.78 -11.50
CA GLY A 243 28.14 -16.60 -11.65
C GLY A 243 27.44 -15.27 -11.38
N PHE A 244 26.13 -15.30 -11.05
CA PHE A 244 25.35 -14.10 -10.72
C PHE A 244 24.71 -14.17 -9.30
N GLU A 245 24.99 -15.19 -8.52
CA GLU A 245 24.36 -15.49 -7.23
C GLU A 245 24.48 -14.34 -6.23
N ASN A 246 25.59 -13.60 -6.27
CA ASN A 246 25.91 -12.50 -5.35
C ASN A 246 26.03 -11.15 -6.08
N LYS A 247 25.47 -11.00 -7.25
CA LYS A 247 25.52 -9.72 -7.99
C LYS A 247 24.36 -8.81 -7.60
N SER A 248 24.69 -7.54 -7.40
CA SER A 248 23.72 -6.47 -7.18
C SER A 248 23.82 -5.44 -8.28
N GLY A 249 22.67 -5.07 -8.85
CA GLY A 249 22.57 -4.16 -9.98
C GLY A 249 21.25 -4.33 -10.71
N THR A 250 21.24 -3.98 -11.98
CA THR A 250 20.05 -4.04 -12.85
C THR A 250 20.22 -5.14 -13.90
N VAL A 251 19.23 -6.02 -13.95
CA VAL A 251 19.09 -7.03 -15.02
C VAL A 251 18.13 -6.49 -16.06
N ARG A 252 18.51 -6.56 -17.33
CA ARG A 252 17.66 -6.16 -18.45
C ARG A 252 17.32 -7.38 -19.30
N TYR A 253 16.02 -7.62 -19.45
CA TYR A 253 15.45 -8.63 -20.31
C TYR A 253 14.89 -7.96 -21.55
N GLU A 254 15.36 -8.35 -22.74
CA GLU A 254 14.89 -7.82 -24.02
C GLU A 254 14.31 -8.95 -24.87
N GLY A 255 13.13 -8.71 -25.42
CA GLY A 255 12.47 -9.66 -26.29
C GLY A 255 11.50 -9.00 -27.27
N THR A 256 10.96 -9.80 -28.18
CA THR A 256 10.06 -9.32 -29.23
C THR A 256 8.75 -10.11 -29.18
N ILE A 257 7.64 -9.42 -29.27
CA ILE A 257 6.31 -10.01 -29.38
C ILE A 257 5.65 -9.59 -30.67
N GLN A 258 4.80 -10.48 -31.21
CA GLN A 258 3.97 -10.22 -32.40
C GLN A 258 2.52 -10.09 -31.97
N LEU A 259 1.87 -9.00 -32.34
CA LEU A 259 0.48 -8.73 -31.99
C LEU A 259 -0.37 -8.54 -33.23
N GLU A 260 -1.58 -9.09 -33.19
CA GLU A 260 -2.60 -8.84 -34.18
C GLU A 260 -3.43 -7.59 -33.82
N LYS A 261 -4.13 -7.04 -34.77
CA LYS A 261 -5.00 -5.85 -34.55
C LYS A 261 -6.00 -6.07 -33.41
N LYS A 262 -6.60 -7.26 -33.31
CA LYS A 262 -7.56 -7.61 -32.26
C LYS A 262 -6.97 -7.57 -30.84
N ASP A 263 -5.64 -7.77 -30.70
CA ASP A 263 -4.95 -7.79 -29.42
C ASP A 263 -4.79 -6.38 -28.88
N ILE A 264 -4.56 -5.40 -29.76
CA ILE A 264 -4.33 -3.99 -29.37
C ILE A 264 -5.61 -3.16 -29.22
N GLU A 265 -6.79 -3.72 -29.56
CA GLU A 265 -8.09 -3.07 -29.40
C GLU A 265 -8.66 -3.15 -27.97
N ARG A 266 -7.95 -3.80 -27.04
CA ARG A 266 -8.31 -3.93 -25.64
C ARG A 266 -7.22 -3.38 -24.72
N SER A 267 -7.58 -3.22 -23.46
CA SER A 267 -6.62 -2.88 -22.41
C SER A 267 -5.64 -4.04 -22.21
N ILE A 268 -4.34 -3.76 -22.27
CA ILE A 268 -3.28 -4.76 -22.14
C ILE A 268 -2.43 -4.41 -20.94
N TRP A 269 -2.29 -5.38 -20.05
CA TRP A 269 -1.47 -5.28 -18.85
C TRP A 269 -0.38 -6.33 -18.83
N LEU A 270 0.82 -5.94 -18.45
CA LEU A 270 1.92 -6.85 -18.15
C LEU A 270 2.02 -7.02 -16.63
N ASP A 271 1.87 -8.24 -16.16
CA ASP A 271 2.09 -8.60 -14.76
C ASP A 271 3.38 -9.40 -14.64
N LEU A 272 4.37 -8.84 -13.94
CA LEU A 272 5.65 -9.51 -13.71
C LEU A 272 5.58 -10.51 -12.53
N GLY A 273 4.47 -10.54 -11.80
CA GLY A 273 4.32 -11.35 -10.60
C GLY A 273 5.26 -10.89 -9.49
N ASN A 274 6.49 -11.40 -9.50
CA ASN A 274 7.52 -11.02 -8.54
C ASN A 274 8.72 -10.39 -9.24
N ALA A 275 9.03 -9.16 -8.87
CA ALA A 275 10.31 -8.51 -9.17
C ALA A 275 10.96 -8.08 -7.84
N TYR A 276 12.29 -8.06 -7.77
CA TYR A 276 13.05 -7.78 -6.55
C TYR A 276 14.21 -6.83 -6.90
N GLU A 277 14.16 -5.52 -6.56
CA GLU A 277 13.13 -4.82 -5.76
C GLU A 277 12.29 -3.88 -6.64
N THR A 278 12.90 -3.24 -7.64
CA THR A 278 12.23 -2.30 -8.53
C THR A 278 12.18 -2.86 -9.94
N ALA A 279 11.15 -2.49 -10.68
CA ALA A 279 11.02 -2.87 -12.07
C ALA A 279 10.61 -1.66 -12.93
N GLU A 280 11.20 -1.55 -14.10
CA GLU A 280 10.78 -0.63 -15.16
C GLU A 280 10.54 -1.41 -16.45
N VAL A 281 9.48 -1.05 -17.16
CA VAL A 281 9.09 -1.72 -18.41
C VAL A 281 9.13 -0.72 -19.56
N PHE A 282 9.69 -1.15 -20.68
CA PHE A 282 9.76 -0.37 -21.90
C PHE A 282 9.10 -1.10 -23.06
N VAL A 283 8.28 -0.39 -23.81
CA VAL A 283 7.64 -0.87 -25.04
C VAL A 283 8.10 0.01 -26.20
N ASN A 284 8.73 -0.57 -27.21
CA ASN A 284 9.25 0.16 -28.37
C ASN A 284 10.16 1.35 -27.99
N GLY A 285 10.89 1.23 -26.86
CA GLY A 285 11.77 2.27 -26.31
C GLY A 285 11.08 3.34 -25.48
N LYS A 286 9.76 3.27 -25.27
CA LYS A 286 9.02 4.17 -24.38
C LYS A 286 8.77 3.47 -23.05
N SER A 287 9.02 4.18 -21.93
CA SER A 287 8.71 3.65 -20.59
C SER A 287 7.20 3.51 -20.40
N ALA A 288 6.79 2.36 -19.88
CA ALA A 288 5.44 2.09 -19.38
C ALA A 288 5.34 2.38 -17.87
N GLY A 289 6.40 2.92 -17.27
CA GLY A 289 6.47 3.32 -15.87
C GLY A 289 7.39 2.44 -15.04
N VAL A 290 7.52 2.83 -13.78
CA VAL A 290 8.35 2.16 -12.76
C VAL A 290 7.46 1.64 -11.65
N ARG A 291 7.82 0.48 -11.08
CA ARG A 291 7.24 -0.04 -9.84
C ARG A 291 8.35 -0.34 -8.84
N ILE A 292 8.18 0.17 -7.63
CA ILE A 292 9.14 0.03 -6.53
C ILE A 292 8.68 -0.99 -5.49
N CYS A 293 7.49 -1.51 -5.63
CA CYS A 293 6.87 -2.53 -4.78
C CYS A 293 5.76 -3.25 -5.58
N LYS A 294 5.25 -4.34 -5.02
CA LYS A 294 4.08 -5.05 -5.57
C LYS A 294 2.81 -4.18 -5.52
N PRO A 295 1.88 -4.40 -6.46
CA PRO A 295 1.95 -5.33 -7.59
C PRO A 295 2.80 -4.78 -8.74
N TYR A 296 3.64 -5.62 -9.35
CA TYR A 296 4.46 -5.23 -10.49
C TYR A 296 3.67 -5.33 -11.80
N ARG A 297 2.66 -4.48 -11.94
CA ARG A 297 1.76 -4.43 -13.09
C ARG A 297 1.95 -3.13 -13.87
N PHE A 298 1.98 -3.26 -15.18
CA PHE A 298 2.24 -2.15 -16.10
C PHE A 298 1.18 -2.13 -17.18
N GLU A 299 0.53 -1.00 -17.36
CA GLU A 299 -0.38 -0.80 -18.48
C GLU A 299 0.42 -0.56 -19.76
N LEU A 300 0.17 -1.39 -20.77
CA LEU A 300 0.82 -1.29 -22.07
C LEU A 300 -0.11 -0.74 -23.15
N THR A 301 -1.35 -0.45 -22.81
CA THR A 301 -2.36 0.11 -23.71
C THR A 301 -1.85 1.40 -24.36
N GLY A 302 -1.96 1.51 -25.68
CA GLY A 302 -1.47 2.66 -26.43
C GLY A 302 0.05 2.74 -26.66
N LEU A 303 0.85 1.88 -26.05
CA LEU A 303 2.29 1.74 -26.31
C LEU A 303 2.58 0.64 -27.35
N LEU A 304 1.68 -0.31 -27.45
CA LEU A 304 1.76 -1.44 -28.39
C LEU A 304 1.18 -1.08 -29.76
N LYS A 305 1.68 -1.70 -30.79
CA LYS A 305 1.20 -1.56 -32.18
C LYS A 305 0.97 -2.94 -32.82
N GLU A 306 0.22 -2.98 -33.90
CA GLU A 306 0.08 -4.18 -34.74
C GLU A 306 1.44 -4.59 -35.31
N GLY A 307 1.72 -5.89 -35.34
CA GLY A 307 2.97 -6.46 -35.79
C GLY A 307 4.00 -6.57 -34.67
N GLU A 308 5.26 -6.35 -35.00
CA GLU A 308 6.39 -6.51 -34.09
C GLU A 308 6.49 -5.37 -33.07
N ASN A 309 6.61 -5.76 -31.78
CA ASN A 309 6.88 -4.88 -30.67
C ASN A 309 8.11 -5.36 -29.89
N ARG A 310 8.99 -4.43 -29.54
CA ARG A 310 10.13 -4.71 -28.64
C ARG A 310 9.72 -4.44 -27.21
N LEU A 311 9.89 -5.43 -26.35
CA LEU A 311 9.65 -5.33 -24.92
C LEU A 311 11.00 -5.40 -24.21
N ALA A 312 11.24 -4.48 -23.29
CA ALA A 312 12.38 -4.54 -22.37
C ALA A 312 11.89 -4.38 -20.94
N ILE A 313 12.44 -5.20 -20.04
CA ILE A 313 12.13 -5.19 -18.62
C ILE A 313 13.45 -5.03 -17.88
N GLU A 314 13.56 -3.99 -17.05
CA GLU A 314 14.69 -3.78 -16.15
C GLU A 314 14.26 -4.08 -14.74
N VAL A 315 15.00 -4.96 -14.05
CA VAL A 315 14.77 -5.29 -12.64
C VAL A 315 16.03 -4.99 -11.86
N THR A 316 15.92 -4.10 -10.88
CA THR A 316 17.05 -3.72 -10.01
C THR A 316 16.87 -4.37 -8.65
N ASN A 317 17.89 -5.12 -8.21
CA ASN A 317 17.93 -5.72 -6.88
C ASN A 317 18.70 -4.84 -5.88
N THR A 318 18.66 -5.23 -4.59
CA THR A 318 19.36 -4.53 -3.52
C THR A 318 20.80 -5.05 -3.32
N LEU A 319 21.62 -4.25 -2.65
CA LEU A 319 22.97 -4.65 -2.17
C LEU A 319 22.93 -5.87 -1.22
N GLY A 320 21.77 -6.19 -0.64
CA GLY A 320 21.61 -7.35 0.24
C GLY A 320 22.00 -8.67 -0.41
N THR A 321 21.81 -8.80 -1.73
CA THR A 321 22.24 -9.97 -2.49
C THR A 321 23.77 -10.11 -2.48
N GLN A 322 24.49 -9.01 -2.68
CA GLN A 322 25.95 -8.97 -2.70
C GLN A 322 26.55 -9.14 -1.30
N MET A 323 25.83 -8.69 -0.26
CA MET A 323 26.28 -8.71 1.14
C MET A 323 25.81 -9.94 1.92
N ARG A 324 25.14 -10.89 1.27
CA ARG A 324 24.55 -12.08 1.92
C ARG A 324 25.55 -12.80 2.85
N ASP A 325 26.76 -13.03 2.37
CA ASP A 325 27.79 -13.75 3.14
C ASP A 325 28.33 -12.91 4.31
N ALA A 326 28.38 -11.60 4.16
CA ALA A 326 28.79 -10.69 5.23
C ALA A 326 27.73 -10.61 6.35
N ILE A 327 26.46 -10.64 6.00
CA ILE A 327 25.33 -10.55 6.96
C ILE A 327 25.13 -11.88 7.69
N SER A 328 25.42 -13.03 7.07
CA SER A 328 25.23 -14.35 7.67
C SER A 328 26.23 -14.66 8.81
N HIS A 329 27.21 -13.81 9.05
CA HIS A 329 28.21 -13.94 10.11
C HIS A 329 27.94 -13.06 11.34
N TYR A 330 26.82 -12.35 11.39
CA TYR A 330 26.31 -11.59 12.53
C TYR A 330 24.98 -12.20 13.03
#